data_2884294f8b0a5651a3641abde30d2ab3
#
_entry.id   2884294f8b0a5651a3641abde30d2ab3
#
_cell.length_a   1.000
_cell.length_b   1.000
_cell.length_c   1.000
_cell.angle_alpha   90.00
_cell.angle_beta   90.00
_cell.angle_gamma   90.00
#
_symmetry.space_group_name_H-M   'P 1'
#
loop_
_entity.id
_entity.type
_entity.pdbx_description
1 polymer ?
#
loop_
_entity_poly.entity_id
_entity_poly.type
_entity_poly.pdbx_seq_one_letter_code
_entity_poly.pdbx_strand_id
1 'polypeptide(L)'
;MNTASHRHPQPAGARQPLEANRRHTRGHYSFGEPVPSTHGVDRPGVPVGAETPKLSRIVRRTLTGAGLGRIVDKVVEGERLTEADGLALIESPHVAAVGALANLVRERLFGDITYFNRNLHINATNVCVADCIFCSFARRMPDADDAYTMSIEEAVGRVRALANTFVTEVHIVNGLHPDLPFDFYTDLLSAIKAERPDLHIKGFTAVEIHYYAEKFGMTYGEIIAAFRDAGQDSMPGGGAEIFAKRARKKLCDDKVDTEGWLEVHRTAHRLGMRSNATMLFGSIETLPERIDHLLQLRSLQDETGGFQTFIPLRFHNEGNRLRKLRSPSDVDTLRTMAVSRLMLDNFPHIKAYWVMLGVQLAQLCLSFGCSDIDGTVREERIYHMAGAKTPQQLTRSELVALIRRAGRIPVERDTLYSIAAEA
;
A
#
# COMPACT_ATOMS: atom_id res chain seq x y z
N MET A 1 36.44 48.16 -51.37
CA MET A 1 35.09 47.65 -51.69
C MET A 1 35.17 46.15 -51.73
N ASN A 2 35.00 45.49 -50.62
CA ASN A 2 35.18 44.05 -50.48
C ASN A 2 33.97 43.51 -49.74
N THR A 3 33.19 42.69 -50.43
CA THR A 3 32.07 41.96 -49.92
C THR A 3 32.56 40.60 -49.38
N ALA A 4 32.50 40.39 -48.08
CA ALA A 4 32.81 39.12 -47.46
C ALA A 4 31.52 38.30 -47.31
N SER A 5 31.47 37.12 -47.94
CA SER A 5 30.42 36.14 -47.85
C SER A 5 30.58 35.29 -46.59
N HIS A 6 29.56 35.30 -45.71
CA HIS A 6 29.47 34.36 -44.60
C HIS A 6 28.92 33.02 -45.05
N ARG A 7 29.72 31.98 -44.93
CA ARG A 7 29.31 30.58 -45.07
C ARG A 7 28.80 30.05 -43.74
N HIS A 8 27.57 29.51 -43.71
CA HIS A 8 27.04 28.72 -42.63
C HIS A 8 27.68 27.32 -42.64
N PRO A 9 28.02 26.74 -41.48
CA PRO A 9 28.40 25.34 -41.41
C PRO A 9 27.18 24.42 -41.39
N GLN A 10 27.25 23.32 -42.13
CA GLN A 10 26.27 22.23 -42.14
C GLN A 10 26.40 21.38 -40.87
N PRO A 11 25.31 20.75 -40.35
CA PRO A 11 25.38 19.85 -39.23
C PRO A 11 25.90 18.47 -39.64
N ALA A 12 26.82 17.96 -38.82
CA ALA A 12 27.45 16.66 -38.98
C ALA A 12 26.57 15.49 -38.48
N GLY A 13 26.56 14.41 -39.27
CA GLY A 13 26.57 13.04 -38.82
C GLY A 13 25.33 12.49 -38.12
N ALA A 14 24.48 11.81 -38.91
CA ALA A 14 23.49 10.85 -38.40
C ALA A 14 24.21 9.70 -37.64
N ARG A 15 23.86 9.48 -36.37
CA ARG A 15 24.26 8.30 -35.60
C ARG A 15 23.43 7.12 -36.03
N GLN A 16 24.09 6.01 -36.38
CA GLN A 16 23.49 4.73 -36.65
C GLN A 16 22.83 4.16 -35.37
N PRO A 17 21.71 3.42 -35.50
CA PRO A 17 21.10 2.74 -34.34
C PRO A 17 21.99 1.60 -33.85
N LEU A 18 22.24 1.56 -32.54
CA LEU A 18 22.85 0.42 -31.88
C LEU A 18 21.92 -0.79 -31.97
N GLU A 19 22.37 -1.84 -32.63
CA GLU A 19 21.70 -3.15 -32.65
C GLU A 19 21.61 -3.70 -31.22
N ALA A 20 20.38 -3.80 -30.70
CA ALA A 20 20.09 -4.43 -29.43
C ALA A 20 20.35 -5.95 -29.53
N ASN A 21 21.29 -6.40 -28.75
CA ASN A 21 21.66 -7.81 -28.59
C ASN A 21 20.50 -8.56 -27.88
N ARG A 22 19.59 -9.13 -28.67
CA ARG A 22 18.47 -9.95 -28.18
C ARG A 22 18.97 -11.34 -27.81
N ARG A 23 19.29 -11.59 -26.55
CA ARG A 23 19.23 -12.93 -25.94
C ARG A 23 19.14 -12.80 -24.41
N HIS A 24 17.94 -12.52 -23.90
CA HIS A 24 17.55 -12.99 -22.57
C HIS A 24 16.24 -13.75 -22.70
N THR A 25 16.29 -15.03 -22.36
CA THR A 25 15.15 -15.94 -22.33
C THR A 25 14.13 -15.37 -21.33
N ARG A 26 13.01 -14.87 -21.87
CA ARG A 26 11.85 -14.46 -21.10
C ARG A 26 11.27 -15.70 -20.40
N GLY A 27 11.38 -15.78 -19.09
CA GLY A 27 10.48 -16.61 -18.32
C GLY A 27 9.05 -16.11 -18.58
N HIS A 28 8.24 -16.91 -19.24
CA HIS A 28 6.82 -16.66 -19.38
C HIS A 28 6.19 -16.78 -17.99
N TYR A 29 5.93 -15.64 -17.34
CA TYR A 29 4.93 -15.60 -16.29
C TYR A 29 3.57 -15.77 -16.96
N SER A 30 2.98 -16.95 -16.82
CA SER A 30 1.59 -17.17 -17.18
C SER A 30 0.73 -16.23 -16.33
N PHE A 31 -0.13 -15.46 -16.98
CA PHE A 31 -1.14 -14.64 -16.32
C PHE A 31 -1.92 -15.55 -15.37
N GLY A 32 -1.78 -15.31 -14.06
CA GLY A 32 -2.54 -16.05 -13.05
C GLY A 32 -4.03 -15.80 -13.28
N GLU A 33 -4.81 -16.86 -13.25
CA GLU A 33 -6.27 -16.78 -13.21
C GLU A 33 -6.71 -15.82 -12.10
N PRO A 34 -7.89 -15.16 -12.22
CA PRO A 34 -8.42 -14.32 -11.16
C PRO A 34 -8.42 -15.13 -9.85
N VAL A 35 -7.91 -14.53 -8.78
CA VAL A 35 -7.82 -15.19 -7.47
C VAL A 35 -9.22 -15.71 -7.14
N PRO A 36 -9.41 -17.05 -7.00
CA PRO A 36 -10.70 -17.59 -6.60
C PRO A 36 -11.10 -16.92 -5.29
N SER A 37 -12.40 -16.67 -5.12
CA SER A 37 -12.93 -16.28 -3.82
C SER A 37 -12.27 -17.14 -2.74
N THR A 38 -11.92 -16.57 -1.59
CA THR A 38 -11.09 -17.17 -0.52
C THR A 38 -11.49 -18.58 -0.04
N HIS A 39 -12.44 -19.21 -0.70
CA HIS A 39 -12.86 -20.59 -0.57
C HIS A 39 -12.03 -21.49 -1.51
N GLY A 40 -10.93 -22.06 -1.00
CA GLY A 40 -10.20 -23.11 -1.69
C GLY A 40 -8.75 -22.87 -2.10
N VAL A 41 -8.10 -21.80 -1.63
CA VAL A 41 -6.66 -21.61 -1.87
C VAL A 41 -5.84 -22.55 -1.00
N ASP A 42 -4.94 -23.34 -1.61
CA ASP A 42 -3.88 -24.03 -0.88
C ASP A 42 -3.09 -22.99 -0.08
N ARG A 43 -3.17 -23.09 1.26
CA ARG A 43 -2.65 -22.08 2.19
C ARG A 43 -1.27 -22.53 2.66
N PRO A 44 -0.17 -21.92 2.17
CA PRO A 44 1.15 -22.28 2.67
C PRO A 44 1.21 -22.02 4.18
N GLY A 45 1.48 -23.04 4.96
CA GLY A 45 1.76 -22.93 6.38
C GLY A 45 0.58 -23.11 7.36
N VAL A 46 -0.67 -23.27 6.89
CA VAL A 46 -1.77 -23.70 7.77
C VAL A 46 -1.73 -25.22 7.86
N PRO A 47 -1.60 -25.83 9.06
CA PRO A 47 -1.60 -27.29 9.20
C PRO A 47 -2.91 -27.88 8.67
N VAL A 48 -2.80 -28.86 7.77
CA VAL A 48 -3.94 -29.65 7.31
C VAL A 48 -4.53 -30.38 8.53
N GLY A 49 -5.80 -30.08 8.87
CA GLY A 49 -6.48 -30.68 10.03
C GLY A 49 -6.58 -29.80 11.28
N ALA A 50 -6.18 -28.52 11.20
CA ALA A 50 -6.45 -27.57 12.28
C ALA A 50 -7.97 -27.44 12.52
N GLU A 51 -8.40 -27.52 13.79
CA GLU A 51 -9.80 -27.27 14.15
C GLU A 51 -10.25 -25.90 13.65
N THR A 52 -11.42 -25.84 13.04
CA THR A 52 -12.02 -24.55 12.66
C THR A 52 -12.20 -23.68 13.90
N PRO A 53 -11.61 -22.48 13.97
CA PRO A 53 -11.70 -21.62 15.14
C PRO A 53 -13.18 -21.30 15.42
N LYS A 54 -13.55 -21.36 16.72
CA LYS A 54 -14.92 -21.15 17.18
C LYS A 54 -15.04 -19.83 17.94
N LEU A 55 -16.11 -19.10 17.69
CA LEU A 55 -16.39 -17.88 18.44
C LEU A 55 -16.74 -18.23 19.89
N SER A 56 -16.10 -17.55 20.84
CA SER A 56 -16.39 -17.68 22.28
C SER A 56 -17.86 -17.41 22.58
N ARG A 57 -18.46 -18.21 23.47
CA ARG A 57 -19.86 -18.01 23.93
C ARG A 57 -20.08 -16.62 24.55
N ILE A 58 -19.08 -16.09 25.23
CA ILE A 58 -19.15 -14.75 25.85
C ILE A 58 -19.25 -13.70 24.76
N VAL A 59 -18.37 -13.74 23.74
CA VAL A 59 -18.38 -12.79 22.60
C VAL A 59 -19.70 -12.86 21.85
N ARG A 60 -20.19 -14.06 21.52
CA ARG A 60 -21.49 -14.23 20.87
C ARG A 60 -22.61 -13.61 21.68
N ARG A 61 -22.68 -13.90 23.00
CA ARG A 61 -23.72 -13.35 23.90
C ARG A 61 -23.64 -11.83 23.98
N THR A 62 -22.46 -11.25 24.08
CA THR A 62 -22.24 -9.81 24.11
C THR A 62 -22.77 -9.13 22.84
N LEU A 63 -22.38 -9.64 21.68
CA LEU A 63 -22.81 -9.07 20.39
C LEU A 63 -24.30 -9.28 20.13
N THR A 64 -24.86 -10.44 20.52
CA THR A 64 -26.32 -10.69 20.42
C THR A 64 -27.11 -9.75 21.33
N GLY A 65 -26.65 -9.52 22.57
CA GLY A 65 -27.25 -8.57 23.49
C GLY A 65 -27.16 -7.12 23.01
N ALA A 66 -26.18 -6.82 22.16
CA ALA A 66 -26.02 -5.50 21.49
C ALA A 66 -26.83 -5.38 20.18
N GLY A 67 -27.69 -6.33 19.85
CA GLY A 67 -28.49 -6.33 18.62
C GLY A 67 -27.76 -6.81 17.37
N LEU A 68 -26.51 -7.27 17.49
CA LEU A 68 -25.65 -7.70 16.37
C LEU A 68 -25.69 -9.21 16.09
N GLY A 69 -26.65 -9.96 16.69
CA GLY A 69 -26.72 -11.41 16.59
C GLY A 69 -26.75 -11.94 15.16
N ARG A 70 -27.57 -11.31 14.29
CA ARG A 70 -27.65 -11.68 12.86
C ARG A 70 -26.32 -11.47 12.12
N ILE A 71 -25.58 -10.42 12.46
CA ILE A 71 -24.26 -10.17 11.86
C ILE A 71 -23.26 -11.25 12.30
N VAL A 72 -23.32 -11.64 13.56
CA VAL A 72 -22.49 -12.75 14.07
C VAL A 72 -22.78 -14.03 13.32
N ASP A 73 -24.07 -14.35 13.06
CA ASP A 73 -24.44 -15.55 12.32
C ASP A 73 -23.91 -15.51 10.88
N LYS A 74 -24.10 -14.39 10.16
CA LYS A 74 -23.53 -14.19 8.83
C LYS A 74 -22.00 -14.43 8.80
N VAL A 75 -21.26 -13.83 9.72
CA VAL A 75 -19.79 -13.99 9.80
C VAL A 75 -19.41 -15.45 10.11
N VAL A 76 -20.14 -16.11 10.99
CA VAL A 76 -19.89 -17.53 11.34
C VAL A 76 -20.16 -18.43 10.15
N GLU A 77 -21.19 -18.14 9.37
CA GLU A 77 -21.60 -18.91 8.18
C GLU A 77 -20.79 -18.54 6.93
N GLY A 78 -20.00 -17.45 6.98
CA GLY A 78 -19.21 -16.97 5.86
C GLY A 78 -20.01 -16.15 4.86
N GLU A 79 -21.17 -15.64 5.26
CA GLU A 79 -22.00 -14.76 4.45
C GLU A 79 -21.40 -13.35 4.39
N ARG A 80 -21.56 -12.73 3.23
CA ARG A 80 -21.10 -11.35 2.98
C ARG A 80 -21.93 -10.33 3.75
N LEU A 81 -21.24 -9.39 4.41
CA LEU A 81 -21.87 -8.31 5.14
C LEU A 81 -22.35 -7.19 4.19
N THR A 82 -23.48 -6.61 4.54
CA THR A 82 -24.06 -5.44 3.87
C THR A 82 -23.51 -4.12 4.42
N GLU A 83 -23.81 -3.00 3.77
CA GLU A 83 -23.52 -1.66 4.28
C GLU A 83 -24.09 -1.44 5.69
N ALA A 84 -25.35 -1.80 5.89
CA ALA A 84 -26.03 -1.67 7.19
C ALA A 84 -25.35 -2.52 8.30
N ASP A 85 -24.87 -3.71 7.96
CA ASP A 85 -24.09 -4.54 8.88
C ASP A 85 -22.77 -3.85 9.26
N GLY A 86 -22.09 -3.26 8.27
CA GLY A 86 -20.83 -2.52 8.46
C GLY A 86 -21.03 -1.29 9.36
N LEU A 87 -22.10 -0.53 9.13
CA LEU A 87 -22.47 0.62 9.97
C LEU A 87 -22.76 0.20 11.41
N ALA A 88 -23.55 -0.84 11.62
CA ALA A 88 -23.84 -1.37 12.95
C ALA A 88 -22.56 -1.83 13.70
N LEU A 89 -21.61 -2.44 13.00
CA LEU A 89 -20.35 -2.87 13.57
C LEU A 89 -19.42 -1.70 13.92
N ILE A 90 -19.31 -0.71 13.03
CA ILE A 90 -18.39 0.43 13.25
C ILE A 90 -18.91 1.41 14.30
N GLU A 91 -20.21 1.46 14.53
CA GLU A 91 -20.85 2.26 15.58
C GLU A 91 -20.92 1.54 16.92
N SER A 92 -20.70 0.23 16.95
CA SER A 92 -20.82 -0.57 18.18
C SER A 92 -19.83 -0.12 19.26
N PRO A 93 -20.28 0.06 20.53
CA PRO A 93 -19.39 0.33 21.66
C PRO A 93 -18.58 -0.91 22.09
N HIS A 94 -18.96 -2.11 21.64
CA HIS A 94 -18.34 -3.38 22.06
C HIS A 94 -17.12 -3.73 21.21
N VAL A 95 -16.14 -2.82 21.11
CA VAL A 95 -14.97 -2.92 20.22
C VAL A 95 -14.18 -4.22 20.38
N ALA A 96 -13.97 -4.68 21.63
CA ALA A 96 -13.28 -5.93 21.88
C ALA A 96 -14.03 -7.17 21.32
N ALA A 97 -15.37 -7.16 21.40
CA ALA A 97 -16.17 -8.24 20.86
C ALA A 97 -16.22 -8.23 19.32
N VAL A 98 -16.28 -7.04 18.70
CA VAL A 98 -16.14 -6.86 17.24
C VAL A 98 -14.75 -7.29 16.79
N GLY A 99 -13.70 -6.95 17.55
CA GLY A 99 -12.34 -7.40 17.30
C GLY A 99 -12.19 -8.92 17.35
N ALA A 100 -12.78 -9.57 18.34
CA ALA A 100 -12.77 -11.02 18.44
C ALA A 100 -13.51 -11.70 17.26
N LEU A 101 -14.59 -11.08 16.76
CA LEU A 101 -15.28 -11.56 15.57
C LEU A 101 -14.41 -11.42 14.31
N ALA A 102 -13.70 -10.31 14.15
CA ALA A 102 -12.74 -10.11 13.06
C ALA A 102 -11.53 -11.07 13.16
N ASN A 103 -11.07 -11.32 14.38
CA ASN A 103 -9.99 -12.27 14.63
C ASN A 103 -10.40 -13.71 14.28
N LEU A 104 -11.65 -14.10 14.51
CA LEU A 104 -12.19 -15.39 14.05
C LEU A 104 -12.04 -15.55 12.52
N VAL A 105 -12.39 -14.51 11.75
CA VAL A 105 -12.22 -14.51 10.28
C VAL A 105 -10.74 -14.63 9.92
N ARG A 106 -9.88 -13.85 10.56
CA ARG A 106 -8.42 -13.86 10.36
C ARG A 106 -7.84 -15.27 10.66
N GLU A 107 -8.24 -15.90 11.76
CA GLU A 107 -7.76 -17.23 12.14
C GLU A 107 -8.26 -18.32 11.20
N ARG A 108 -9.47 -18.20 10.67
CA ARG A 108 -9.96 -19.09 9.60
C ARG A 108 -9.11 -19.00 8.33
N LEU A 109 -8.59 -17.82 8.01
CA LEU A 109 -7.78 -17.59 6.83
C LEU A 109 -6.32 -18.02 7.01
N PHE A 110 -5.73 -17.82 8.18
CA PHE A 110 -4.28 -17.93 8.38
C PHE A 110 -3.85 -18.72 9.63
N GLY A 111 -4.78 -19.28 10.38
CA GLY A 111 -4.44 -19.90 11.67
C GLY A 111 -3.75 -18.88 12.58
N ASP A 112 -2.62 -19.22 13.17
CA ASP A 112 -1.83 -18.32 14.01
C ASP A 112 -0.73 -17.55 13.25
N ILE A 113 -0.65 -17.70 11.92
CA ILE A 113 0.38 -17.06 11.12
C ILE A 113 0.17 -15.55 11.07
N THR A 114 1.26 -14.82 11.24
CA THR A 114 1.35 -13.39 10.96
C THR A 114 2.55 -13.12 10.06
N TYR A 115 2.28 -12.42 8.96
CA TYR A 115 3.27 -12.13 7.94
C TYR A 115 4.02 -10.84 8.25
N PHE A 116 5.30 -10.81 7.81
CA PHE A 116 6.14 -9.62 7.78
C PHE A 116 7.14 -9.75 6.62
N ASN A 117 7.78 -8.62 6.20
CA ASN A 117 8.83 -8.67 5.19
C ASN A 117 10.04 -7.82 5.59
N ARG A 118 11.08 -7.83 4.75
CA ARG A 118 12.20 -6.89 4.86
C ARG A 118 12.16 -5.95 3.68
N ASN A 119 11.90 -4.68 3.93
CA ASN A 119 11.73 -3.66 2.91
C ASN A 119 12.55 -2.40 3.17
N LEU A 120 12.89 -1.73 2.07
CA LEU A 120 13.53 -0.42 2.02
C LEU A 120 12.53 0.57 1.39
N HIS A 121 12.45 1.79 1.92
CA HIS A 121 11.69 2.87 1.31
C HIS A 121 12.61 3.84 0.57
N ILE A 122 12.25 4.22 -0.65
CA ILE A 122 12.89 5.28 -1.43
C ILE A 122 11.84 6.33 -1.74
N ASN A 123 12.06 7.52 -1.21
CA ASN A 123 11.29 8.71 -1.58
C ASN A 123 12.26 9.60 -2.36
N ALA A 124 12.30 9.46 -3.69
CA ALA A 124 13.30 10.13 -4.51
C ALA A 124 13.15 11.65 -4.52
N THR A 125 11.95 12.17 -4.30
CA THR A 125 11.70 13.60 -4.15
C THR A 125 10.54 13.89 -3.22
N ASN A 126 10.63 14.99 -2.45
CA ASN A 126 9.51 15.56 -1.70
C ASN A 126 8.91 16.80 -2.38
N VAL A 127 9.44 17.23 -3.51
CA VAL A 127 8.84 18.29 -4.33
C VAL A 127 7.54 17.81 -4.92
N CYS A 128 6.44 18.53 -4.67
CA CYS A 128 5.10 18.07 -5.02
C CYS A 128 4.18 19.22 -5.37
N VAL A 129 3.55 19.18 -6.56
CA VAL A 129 2.57 20.20 -6.98
C VAL A 129 1.24 20.08 -6.26
N ALA A 130 0.89 18.89 -5.73
CA ALA A 130 -0.38 18.67 -5.04
C ALA A 130 -0.44 19.37 -3.68
N ASP A 131 -1.61 19.96 -3.36
CA ASP A 131 -1.85 20.78 -2.16
C ASP A 131 -2.63 20.03 -1.05
N CYS A 132 -2.27 18.79 -0.81
CA CYS A 132 -2.92 17.98 0.24
C CYS A 132 -2.73 18.62 1.60
N ILE A 133 -3.83 19.06 2.25
CA ILE A 133 -3.76 19.79 3.52
C ILE A 133 -3.28 18.95 4.73
N PHE A 134 -3.27 17.63 4.59
CA PHE A 134 -2.79 16.68 5.60
C PHE A 134 -1.34 16.22 5.38
N CYS A 135 -0.72 16.57 4.25
CA CYS A 135 0.61 16.10 3.90
C CYS A 135 1.69 16.94 4.57
N SER A 136 2.53 16.30 5.37
CA SER A 136 3.70 16.93 6.01
C SER A 136 4.99 16.73 5.20
N PHE A 137 4.97 15.82 4.23
CA PHE A 137 6.12 15.45 3.42
C PHE A 137 6.36 16.42 2.23
N ALA A 138 5.28 16.86 1.58
CA ALA A 138 5.35 17.64 0.36
C ALA A 138 6.01 19.01 0.54
N ARG A 139 6.87 19.40 -0.39
CA ARG A 139 7.41 20.75 -0.58
C ARG A 139 6.92 21.31 -1.91
N ARG A 140 6.29 22.49 -1.85
CA ARG A 140 5.63 23.10 -3.02
C ARG A 140 6.60 23.67 -4.04
N MET A 141 7.76 24.10 -3.56
CA MET A 141 8.79 24.72 -4.37
C MET A 141 10.08 23.91 -4.29
N PRO A 142 10.77 23.72 -5.42
CA PRO A 142 12.05 22.99 -5.44
C PRO A 142 13.17 23.63 -4.61
N ASP A 143 13.07 24.93 -4.36
CA ASP A 143 14.02 25.75 -3.59
C ASP A 143 13.63 25.97 -2.13
N ALA A 144 12.60 25.31 -1.63
CA ALA A 144 12.29 25.32 -0.20
C ALA A 144 13.44 24.70 0.62
N ASP A 145 13.68 25.20 1.84
CA ASP A 145 14.86 24.86 2.66
C ASP A 145 15.13 23.38 2.85
N ASP A 146 14.10 22.55 2.87
CA ASP A 146 14.21 21.08 3.04
C ASP A 146 13.61 20.29 1.85
N ALA A 147 13.44 20.96 0.69
CA ALA A 147 13.13 20.28 -0.55
C ALA A 147 14.34 19.49 -1.05
N TYR A 148 14.08 18.33 -1.59
CA TYR A 148 15.13 17.51 -2.21
C TYR A 148 14.60 16.70 -3.39
N THR A 149 15.53 16.41 -4.29
CA THR A 149 15.37 15.42 -5.35
C THR A 149 16.68 14.63 -5.46
N MET A 150 16.60 13.33 -5.24
CA MET A 150 17.76 12.44 -5.34
C MET A 150 18.13 12.26 -6.81
N SER A 151 19.41 12.15 -7.08
CA SER A 151 19.88 11.57 -8.32
C SER A 151 19.60 10.05 -8.35
N ILE A 152 19.59 9.47 -9.55
CA ILE A 152 19.45 8.01 -9.71
C ILE A 152 20.59 7.28 -8.98
N GLU A 153 21.83 7.78 -9.04
CA GLU A 153 22.97 7.18 -8.34
C GLU A 153 22.82 7.20 -6.81
N GLU A 154 22.25 8.27 -6.24
CA GLU A 154 21.93 8.31 -4.80
C GLU A 154 20.88 7.27 -4.40
N ALA A 155 19.84 7.10 -5.22
CA ALA A 155 18.80 6.09 -4.97
C ALA A 155 19.35 4.67 -5.09
N VAL A 156 20.14 4.39 -6.13
CA VAL A 156 20.83 3.09 -6.33
C VAL A 156 21.85 2.85 -5.22
N GLY A 157 22.57 3.88 -4.77
CA GLY A 157 23.51 3.78 -3.64
C GLY A 157 22.87 3.26 -2.35
N ARG A 158 21.60 3.62 -2.09
CA ARG A 158 20.83 3.08 -0.94
C ARG A 158 20.52 1.58 -1.10
N VAL A 159 20.21 1.15 -2.32
CA VAL A 159 19.99 -0.27 -2.63
C VAL A 159 21.31 -1.05 -2.52
N ARG A 160 22.41 -0.50 -3.08
CA ARG A 160 23.76 -1.07 -3.01
C ARG A 160 24.27 -1.23 -1.57
N ALA A 161 23.96 -0.29 -0.69
CA ALA A 161 24.30 -0.37 0.73
C ALA A 161 23.68 -1.59 1.45
N LEU A 162 22.67 -2.22 0.83
CA LEU A 162 22.00 -3.43 1.33
C LEU A 162 22.43 -4.70 0.56
N ALA A 163 23.52 -4.67 -0.21
CA ALA A 163 23.97 -5.82 -1.01
C ALA A 163 24.14 -7.11 -0.20
N ASN A 164 24.62 -7.00 1.05
CA ASN A 164 24.81 -8.12 1.97
C ASN A 164 23.65 -8.26 2.98
N THR A 165 22.51 -7.65 2.71
CA THR A 165 21.32 -7.72 3.57
C THR A 165 20.20 -8.35 2.78
N PHE A 166 19.58 -9.37 3.33
CA PHE A 166 18.38 -9.92 2.72
C PHE A 166 17.25 -8.89 2.80
N VAL A 167 16.78 -8.43 1.65
CA VAL A 167 15.66 -7.50 1.47
C VAL A 167 14.81 -8.02 0.33
N THR A 168 13.51 -8.07 0.51
CA THR A 168 12.59 -8.61 -0.49
C THR A 168 11.95 -7.53 -1.36
N GLU A 169 11.89 -6.28 -0.86
CA GLU A 169 11.11 -5.22 -1.50
C GLU A 169 11.79 -3.85 -1.36
N VAL A 170 11.79 -3.08 -2.44
CA VAL A 170 11.92 -1.63 -2.39
C VAL A 170 10.57 -0.98 -2.65
N HIS A 171 10.17 -0.06 -1.77
CA HIS A 171 8.93 0.71 -1.86
C HIS A 171 9.24 2.13 -2.30
N ILE A 172 8.71 2.54 -3.47
CA ILE A 172 8.98 3.86 -4.07
C ILE A 172 7.69 4.67 -4.12
N VAL A 173 7.66 5.79 -3.41
CA VAL A 173 6.58 6.79 -3.43
C VAL A 173 7.20 8.17 -3.35
N ASN A 174 6.80 9.07 -4.24
CA ASN A 174 7.40 10.38 -4.40
C ASN A 174 6.39 11.53 -4.30
N GLY A 175 6.91 12.74 -4.17
CA GLY A 175 6.17 13.95 -4.54
C GLY A 175 5.95 14.02 -6.06
N LEU A 176 4.91 14.74 -6.47
CA LEU A 176 4.60 15.00 -7.89
C LEU A 176 5.47 16.17 -8.39
N HIS A 177 6.66 15.84 -8.88
CA HIS A 177 7.65 16.84 -9.26
C HIS A 177 7.29 17.51 -10.61
N PRO A 178 7.26 18.86 -10.69
CA PRO A 178 6.85 19.57 -11.91
C PRO A 178 7.85 19.42 -13.08
N ASP A 179 9.14 19.34 -12.80
CA ASP A 179 10.17 19.50 -13.82
C ASP A 179 10.87 18.21 -14.25
N LEU A 180 10.74 17.11 -13.47
CA LEU A 180 11.38 15.84 -13.84
C LEU A 180 10.77 15.29 -15.12
N PRO A 181 11.62 14.84 -16.09
CA PRO A 181 11.16 14.18 -17.31
C PRO A 181 10.66 12.76 -17.02
N PHE A 182 9.89 12.17 -17.94
CA PHE A 182 9.39 10.81 -17.79
C PHE A 182 10.51 9.78 -17.66
N ASP A 183 11.57 9.96 -18.43
CA ASP A 183 12.73 9.07 -18.43
C ASP A 183 13.42 8.97 -17.07
N PHE A 184 13.36 10.01 -16.22
CA PHE A 184 13.88 9.92 -14.86
C PHE A 184 13.27 8.76 -14.08
N TYR A 185 11.96 8.53 -14.21
CA TYR A 185 11.24 7.49 -13.47
C TYR A 185 11.53 6.09 -14.01
N THR A 186 11.60 5.92 -15.33
CA THR A 186 11.95 4.65 -15.96
C THR A 186 13.41 4.28 -15.75
N ASP A 187 14.31 5.26 -15.81
CA ASP A 187 15.74 5.06 -15.56
C ASP A 187 16.00 4.70 -14.09
N LEU A 188 15.28 5.32 -13.14
CA LEU A 188 15.34 4.97 -11.72
C LEU A 188 14.98 3.49 -11.49
N LEU A 189 13.87 3.02 -12.06
CA LEU A 189 13.43 1.63 -11.95
C LEU A 189 14.47 0.67 -12.58
N SER A 190 14.91 0.98 -13.79
CA SER A 190 15.89 0.18 -14.53
C SER A 190 17.23 0.10 -13.83
N ALA A 191 17.71 1.21 -13.24
CA ALA A 191 18.95 1.25 -12.51
C ALA A 191 18.88 0.44 -11.20
N ILE A 192 17.76 0.48 -10.48
CA ILE A 192 17.53 -0.37 -9.30
C ILE A 192 17.51 -1.85 -9.69
N LYS A 193 16.82 -2.22 -10.77
CA LYS A 193 16.80 -3.61 -11.27
C LYS A 193 18.15 -4.08 -11.76
N ALA A 194 18.94 -3.21 -12.37
CA ALA A 194 20.33 -3.54 -12.79
C ALA A 194 21.23 -3.81 -11.57
N GLU A 195 21.09 -3.04 -10.49
CA GLU A 195 21.86 -3.23 -9.24
C GLU A 195 21.42 -4.49 -8.48
N ARG A 196 20.09 -4.74 -8.39
CA ARG A 196 19.50 -5.86 -7.65
C ARG A 196 18.34 -6.47 -8.45
N PRO A 197 18.62 -7.38 -9.40
CA PRO A 197 17.58 -8.01 -10.24
C PRO A 197 16.56 -8.83 -9.46
N ASP A 198 16.94 -9.34 -8.29
CA ASP A 198 16.12 -10.12 -7.38
C ASP A 198 15.10 -9.29 -6.58
N LEU A 199 15.33 -7.99 -6.47
CA LEU A 199 14.54 -7.11 -5.62
C LEU A 199 13.21 -6.77 -6.26
N HIS A 200 12.10 -7.00 -5.54
CA HIS A 200 10.79 -6.60 -5.98
C HIS A 200 10.60 -5.08 -5.85
N ILE A 201 10.27 -4.41 -6.94
CA ILE A 201 9.98 -2.97 -6.95
C ILE A 201 8.47 -2.74 -6.83
N LYS A 202 8.04 -2.24 -5.68
CA LYS A 202 6.69 -1.70 -5.48
C LYS A 202 6.75 -0.19 -5.64
N GLY A 203 6.44 0.30 -6.82
CA GLY A 203 6.62 1.72 -7.17
C GLY A 203 5.37 2.39 -7.66
N PHE A 204 5.34 3.68 -7.47
CA PHE A 204 4.40 4.67 -7.97
C PHE A 204 2.92 4.39 -7.66
N THR A 205 2.33 5.30 -6.91
CA THR A 205 0.92 5.28 -6.53
C THR A 205 0.01 5.61 -7.72
N ALA A 206 -1.28 5.32 -7.58
CA ALA A 206 -2.28 5.75 -8.57
C ALA A 206 -2.29 7.28 -8.79
N VAL A 207 -1.94 8.06 -7.77
CA VAL A 207 -1.80 9.52 -7.88
C VAL A 207 -0.63 9.91 -8.79
N GLU A 208 0.51 9.24 -8.62
CA GLU A 208 1.69 9.48 -9.47
C GLU A 208 1.42 9.06 -10.90
N ILE A 209 0.79 7.90 -11.13
CA ILE A 209 0.42 7.43 -12.49
C ILE A 209 -0.55 8.38 -13.17
N HIS A 210 -1.58 8.84 -12.45
CA HIS A 210 -2.51 9.83 -12.99
C HIS A 210 -1.80 11.14 -13.36
N TYR A 211 -0.97 11.67 -12.47
CA TYR A 211 -0.20 12.88 -12.72
C TYR A 211 0.74 12.74 -13.94
N TYR A 212 1.43 11.61 -14.07
CA TYR A 212 2.31 11.38 -15.22
C TYR A 212 1.52 11.24 -16.52
N ALA A 213 0.35 10.59 -16.48
CA ALA A 213 -0.53 10.48 -17.63
C ALA A 213 -0.96 11.85 -18.14
N GLU A 214 -1.38 12.75 -17.27
CA GLU A 214 -1.73 14.13 -17.62
C GLU A 214 -0.52 14.95 -18.09
N LYS A 215 0.58 14.90 -17.33
CA LYS A 215 1.79 15.69 -17.62
C LYS A 215 2.44 15.32 -18.94
N PHE A 216 2.46 14.05 -19.29
CA PHE A 216 3.14 13.54 -20.48
C PHE A 216 2.21 13.20 -21.64
N GLY A 217 0.88 13.37 -21.47
CA GLY A 217 -0.12 13.08 -22.49
C GLY A 217 -0.23 11.59 -22.84
N MET A 218 -0.06 10.71 -21.86
CA MET A 218 -0.09 9.27 -21.98
C MET A 218 -1.34 8.69 -21.31
N THR A 219 -1.79 7.52 -21.73
CA THR A 219 -2.82 6.75 -21.02
C THR A 219 -2.25 6.06 -19.78
N TYR A 220 -3.09 5.69 -18.81
CA TYR A 220 -2.67 4.89 -17.65
C TYR A 220 -2.01 3.57 -18.07
N GLY A 221 -2.55 2.93 -19.13
CA GLY A 221 -1.99 1.69 -19.65
C GLY A 221 -0.58 1.85 -20.19
N GLU A 222 -0.29 2.93 -20.92
CA GLU A 222 1.05 3.23 -21.44
C GLU A 222 2.05 3.51 -20.33
N ILE A 223 1.67 4.31 -19.30
CA ILE A 223 2.51 4.57 -18.13
C ILE A 223 2.83 3.27 -17.37
N ILE A 224 1.80 2.47 -17.07
CA ILE A 224 1.97 1.22 -16.33
C ILE A 224 2.81 0.21 -17.12
N ALA A 225 2.61 0.12 -18.44
CA ALA A 225 3.41 -0.74 -19.30
C ALA A 225 4.88 -0.29 -19.32
N ALA A 226 5.15 1.00 -19.49
CA ALA A 226 6.50 1.54 -19.47
C ALA A 226 7.21 1.28 -18.12
N PHE A 227 6.52 1.47 -17.01
CA PHE A 227 7.08 1.19 -15.69
C PHE A 227 7.32 -0.30 -15.45
N ARG A 228 6.41 -1.18 -15.87
CA ARG A 228 6.60 -2.62 -15.83
C ARG A 228 7.82 -3.03 -16.66
N ASP A 229 7.96 -2.51 -17.88
CA ASP A 229 9.06 -2.82 -18.78
C ASP A 229 10.41 -2.28 -18.22
N ALA A 230 10.37 -1.20 -17.44
CA ALA A 230 11.51 -0.68 -16.69
C ALA A 230 11.81 -1.43 -15.37
N GLY A 231 10.94 -2.37 -14.96
CA GLY A 231 11.18 -3.25 -13.82
C GLY A 231 10.27 -3.07 -12.61
N GLN A 232 9.20 -2.27 -12.69
CA GLN A 232 8.20 -2.22 -11.64
C GLN A 232 7.39 -3.51 -11.59
N ASP A 233 7.28 -4.12 -10.41
CA ASP A 233 6.60 -5.41 -10.22
C ASP A 233 5.20 -5.28 -9.63
N SER A 234 4.94 -4.26 -8.81
CA SER A 234 3.62 -4.00 -8.22
C SER A 234 3.42 -2.53 -7.87
N MET A 235 2.21 -2.17 -7.46
CA MET A 235 1.84 -0.81 -7.07
C MET A 235 1.48 -0.69 -5.59
N PRO A 236 1.87 0.40 -4.90
CA PRO A 236 1.35 0.75 -3.59
C PRO A 236 -0.09 1.26 -3.68
N GLY A 237 -0.81 1.27 -2.54
CA GLY A 237 -2.19 1.73 -2.46
C GLY A 237 -2.37 3.20 -2.07
N GLY A 238 -1.30 3.97 -1.96
CA GLY A 238 -1.34 5.37 -1.52
C GLY A 238 -2.21 6.27 -2.40
N GLY A 239 -2.66 7.39 -1.85
CA GLY A 239 -3.46 8.37 -2.56
C GLY A 239 -4.97 8.14 -2.59
N ALA A 240 -5.46 6.98 -2.13
CA ALA A 240 -6.89 6.72 -1.96
C ALA A 240 -7.52 7.69 -0.96
N GLU A 241 -6.82 8.00 0.09
CA GLU A 241 -7.26 8.78 1.24
C GLU A 241 -8.62 8.31 1.75
N ILE A 242 -9.69 9.03 1.40
CA ILE A 242 -11.08 8.63 1.57
C ILE A 242 -11.85 8.90 0.26
N PHE A 243 -12.69 7.99 -0.20
CA PHE A 243 -13.36 8.13 -1.50
C PHE A 243 -14.50 9.13 -1.50
N ALA A 244 -15.07 9.44 -0.34
CA ALA A 244 -16.15 10.40 -0.23
C ALA A 244 -15.77 11.78 -0.82
N LYS A 245 -16.48 12.19 -1.88
CA LYS A 245 -16.22 13.43 -2.64
C LYS A 245 -16.14 14.66 -1.73
N ARG A 246 -17.03 14.74 -0.72
CA ARG A 246 -17.04 15.81 0.28
C ARG A 246 -15.70 15.92 1.02
N ALA A 247 -15.16 14.80 1.47
CA ALA A 247 -13.92 14.76 2.22
C ALA A 247 -12.73 15.01 1.31
N ARG A 248 -12.65 14.37 0.14
CA ARG A 248 -11.58 14.59 -0.85
C ARG A 248 -11.47 16.04 -1.26
N LYS A 249 -12.59 16.71 -1.56
CA LYS A 249 -12.60 18.14 -1.92
C LYS A 249 -11.95 19.03 -0.85
N LYS A 250 -12.02 18.66 0.42
CA LYS A 250 -11.38 19.41 1.51
C LYS A 250 -9.93 19.00 1.76
N LEU A 251 -9.59 17.74 1.54
CA LEU A 251 -8.29 17.18 1.87
C LEU A 251 -7.26 17.32 0.75
N CYS A 252 -7.69 17.15 -0.50
CA CYS A 252 -6.80 16.98 -1.66
C CYS A 252 -7.57 17.14 -2.99
N ASP A 253 -8.20 18.30 -3.21
CA ASP A 253 -9.07 18.54 -4.37
C ASP A 253 -8.32 18.50 -5.71
N ASP A 254 -7.03 18.79 -5.69
CA ASP A 254 -6.12 18.84 -6.82
C ASP A 254 -5.41 17.51 -7.14
N LYS A 255 -5.84 16.43 -6.53
CA LYS A 255 -5.36 15.07 -6.84
C LYS A 255 -6.38 14.30 -7.67
N VAL A 256 -5.92 13.19 -8.26
CA VAL A 256 -6.81 12.21 -8.88
C VAL A 256 -8.06 11.98 -8.02
N ASP A 257 -9.24 12.02 -8.61
CA ASP A 257 -10.47 11.74 -7.89
C ASP A 257 -10.65 10.22 -7.60
N THR A 258 -11.78 9.86 -7.03
CA THR A 258 -12.05 8.46 -6.67
C THR A 258 -12.15 7.57 -7.90
N GLU A 259 -12.84 8.01 -8.94
CA GLU A 259 -13.02 7.24 -10.16
C GLU A 259 -11.69 7.02 -10.88
N GLY A 260 -10.87 8.07 -10.99
CA GLY A 260 -9.53 7.98 -11.56
C GLY A 260 -8.61 7.05 -10.77
N TRP A 261 -8.64 7.12 -9.43
CA TRP A 261 -7.86 6.21 -8.59
C TRP A 261 -8.26 4.75 -8.80
N LEU A 262 -9.55 4.46 -8.82
CA LEU A 262 -10.08 3.12 -9.08
C LEU A 262 -9.74 2.65 -10.51
N GLU A 263 -9.80 3.55 -11.51
CA GLU A 263 -9.48 3.20 -12.90
C GLU A 263 -7.99 2.91 -13.10
N VAL A 264 -7.08 3.64 -12.44
CA VAL A 264 -5.64 3.32 -12.46
C VAL A 264 -5.41 1.91 -11.93
N HIS A 265 -6.01 1.54 -10.78
CA HIS A 265 -5.86 0.20 -10.23
C HIS A 265 -6.52 -0.87 -11.10
N ARG A 266 -7.70 -0.60 -11.65
CA ARG A 266 -8.37 -1.50 -12.61
C ARG A 266 -7.48 -1.76 -13.83
N THR A 267 -6.89 -0.72 -14.39
CA THR A 267 -5.97 -0.82 -15.53
C THR A 267 -4.72 -1.64 -15.17
N ALA A 268 -4.12 -1.39 -14.00
CA ALA A 268 -2.97 -2.13 -13.52
C ALA A 268 -3.29 -3.64 -13.36
N HIS A 269 -4.43 -3.95 -12.75
CA HIS A 269 -4.87 -5.33 -12.55
C HIS A 269 -5.13 -6.05 -13.88
N ARG A 270 -5.77 -5.38 -14.84
CA ARG A 270 -5.99 -5.93 -16.20
C ARG A 270 -4.68 -6.18 -16.95
N LEU A 271 -3.64 -5.41 -16.66
CA LEU A 271 -2.29 -5.61 -17.17
C LEU A 271 -1.48 -6.64 -16.37
N GLY A 272 -2.09 -7.31 -15.40
CA GLY A 272 -1.45 -8.33 -14.56
C GLY A 272 -0.60 -7.78 -13.41
N MET A 273 -0.59 -6.46 -13.18
CA MET A 273 0.15 -5.84 -12.09
C MET A 273 -0.71 -5.82 -10.82
N ARG A 274 -0.23 -6.47 -9.77
CA ARG A 274 -0.92 -6.47 -8.47
C ARG A 274 -0.66 -5.16 -7.71
N SER A 275 -1.58 -4.86 -6.77
CA SER A 275 -1.45 -3.65 -5.97
C SER A 275 -1.95 -3.82 -4.53
N ASN A 276 -1.72 -2.78 -3.72
CA ASN A 276 -2.34 -2.64 -2.41
C ASN A 276 -3.47 -1.61 -2.46
N ALA A 277 -4.33 -1.61 -1.45
CA ALA A 277 -5.32 -0.57 -1.22
C ALA A 277 -5.13 0.07 0.16
N THR A 278 -5.50 1.33 0.29
CA THR A 278 -5.40 2.09 1.55
C THR A 278 -6.66 2.88 1.84
N MET A 279 -6.84 3.29 3.09
CA MET A 279 -7.80 4.31 3.52
C MET A 279 -7.14 5.18 4.59
N LEU A 280 -7.06 6.49 4.40
CA LEU A 280 -6.69 7.42 5.45
C LEU A 280 -7.92 7.73 6.31
N PHE A 281 -7.91 7.31 7.57
CA PHE A 281 -9.05 7.46 8.47
C PHE A 281 -8.72 8.31 9.70
N GLY A 282 -9.76 8.89 10.30
CA GLY A 282 -9.68 9.66 11.55
C GLY A 282 -9.37 11.14 11.33
N SER A 283 -9.64 11.66 10.12
CA SER A 283 -9.51 13.08 9.80
C SER A 283 -10.86 13.80 9.84
N ILE A 284 -11.50 13.98 8.69
CA ILE A 284 -12.78 14.72 8.56
C ILE A 284 -13.91 13.87 7.99
N GLU A 285 -13.63 12.63 7.68
CA GLU A 285 -14.62 11.67 7.18
C GLU A 285 -15.57 11.21 8.29
N THR A 286 -16.74 10.75 7.89
CA THR A 286 -17.74 10.14 8.77
C THR A 286 -17.61 8.61 8.77
N LEU A 287 -18.21 7.94 9.75
CA LEU A 287 -18.24 6.46 9.78
C LEU A 287 -18.94 5.86 8.53
N PRO A 288 -20.07 6.37 8.04
CA PRO A 288 -20.63 5.92 6.76
C PRO A 288 -19.66 6.08 5.58
N GLU A 289 -18.92 7.17 5.51
CA GLU A 289 -17.92 7.38 4.45
C GLU A 289 -16.76 6.38 4.51
N ARG A 290 -16.39 5.88 5.71
CA ARG A 290 -15.42 4.76 5.83
C ARG A 290 -16.01 3.46 5.28
N ILE A 291 -17.27 3.16 5.59
CA ILE A 291 -17.95 1.94 5.09
C ILE A 291 -18.09 2.00 3.57
N ASP A 292 -18.53 3.12 3.02
CA ASP A 292 -18.63 3.33 1.57
C ASP A 292 -17.27 3.11 0.88
N HIS A 293 -16.16 3.63 1.44
CA HIS A 293 -14.83 3.40 0.93
C HIS A 293 -14.47 1.90 0.87
N LEU A 294 -14.77 1.15 1.94
CA LEU A 294 -14.53 -0.29 1.96
C LEU A 294 -15.37 -1.03 0.92
N LEU A 295 -16.63 -0.62 0.71
CA LEU A 295 -17.53 -1.21 -0.28
C LEU A 295 -17.05 -0.97 -1.71
N GLN A 296 -16.57 0.21 -2.04
CA GLN A 296 -16.00 0.52 -3.35
C GLN A 296 -14.73 -0.29 -3.63
N LEU A 297 -13.82 -0.42 -2.65
CA LEU A 297 -12.64 -1.30 -2.77
C LEU A 297 -13.04 -2.75 -2.94
N ARG A 298 -14.02 -3.24 -2.17
CA ARG A 298 -14.53 -4.60 -2.29
C ARG A 298 -15.10 -4.87 -3.67
N SER A 299 -15.85 -3.91 -4.23
CA SER A 299 -16.42 -4.02 -5.59
C SER A 299 -15.33 -4.13 -6.66
N LEU A 300 -14.27 -3.31 -6.58
CA LEU A 300 -13.14 -3.40 -7.53
C LEU A 300 -12.37 -4.71 -7.35
N GLN A 301 -12.24 -5.19 -6.11
CA GLN A 301 -11.62 -6.50 -5.86
C GLN A 301 -12.45 -7.66 -6.40
N ASP A 302 -13.79 -7.60 -6.32
CA ASP A 302 -14.68 -8.58 -6.95
C ASP A 302 -14.51 -8.60 -8.50
N GLU A 303 -14.31 -7.42 -9.09
CA GLU A 303 -14.10 -7.28 -10.54
C GLU A 303 -12.73 -7.83 -10.99
N THR A 304 -11.68 -7.56 -10.23
CA THR A 304 -10.31 -7.71 -10.75
C THR A 304 -9.44 -8.73 -9.99
N GLY A 305 -9.72 -8.97 -8.70
CA GLY A 305 -8.90 -9.82 -7.85
C GLY A 305 -7.46 -9.34 -7.64
N GLY A 306 -7.12 -8.11 -8.04
CA GLY A 306 -5.74 -7.64 -8.12
C GLY A 306 -5.15 -7.07 -6.83
N PHE A 307 -5.96 -6.72 -5.85
CA PHE A 307 -5.46 -6.24 -4.56
C PHE A 307 -4.90 -7.38 -3.70
N GLN A 308 -3.71 -7.17 -3.14
CA GLN A 308 -3.03 -8.12 -2.26
C GLN A 308 -3.33 -7.87 -0.78
N THR A 309 -3.37 -6.59 -0.39
CA THR A 309 -3.58 -6.21 1.01
C THR A 309 -4.27 -4.85 1.12
N PHE A 310 -5.07 -4.70 2.16
CA PHE A 310 -5.63 -3.43 2.57
C PHE A 310 -4.91 -2.88 3.80
N ILE A 311 -4.60 -1.58 3.80
CA ILE A 311 -3.85 -0.90 4.84
C ILE A 311 -4.65 0.30 5.35
N PRO A 312 -5.33 0.20 6.48
CA PRO A 312 -5.92 1.37 7.14
C PRO A 312 -4.82 2.29 7.67
N LEU A 313 -4.76 3.50 7.16
CA LEU A 313 -3.76 4.51 7.48
C LEU A 313 -4.33 5.49 8.50
N ARG A 314 -3.77 5.51 9.71
CA ARG A 314 -4.20 6.41 10.79
C ARG A 314 -3.76 7.84 10.49
N PHE A 315 -4.69 8.81 10.58
CA PHE A 315 -4.36 10.21 10.41
C PHE A 315 -3.44 10.73 11.54
N HIS A 316 -2.38 11.43 11.16
CA HIS A 316 -1.49 12.18 12.03
C HIS A 316 -1.63 13.68 11.75
N ASN A 317 -1.73 14.47 12.80
CA ASN A 317 -2.02 15.90 12.70
C ASN A 317 -0.78 16.81 12.83
N GLU A 318 0.40 16.26 13.11
CA GLU A 318 1.62 17.04 13.28
C GLU A 318 2.18 17.49 11.92
N GLY A 319 2.73 18.69 11.86
CA GLY A 319 3.41 19.22 10.68
C GLY A 319 2.52 19.56 9.48
N ASN A 320 1.19 19.57 9.61
CA ASN A 320 0.27 19.85 8.51
C ASN A 320 -0.82 20.88 8.86
N ARG A 321 -1.65 21.24 7.87
CA ARG A 321 -2.70 22.26 8.06
C ARG A 321 -3.88 21.80 8.92
N LEU A 322 -3.99 20.51 9.21
CA LEU A 322 -5.01 19.91 10.07
C LEU A 322 -4.55 19.74 11.53
N ARG A 323 -3.48 20.40 11.96
CA ARG A 323 -2.88 20.30 13.29
C ARG A 323 -3.86 20.54 14.47
N LYS A 324 -5.01 21.18 14.23
CA LYS A 324 -6.06 21.41 15.23
C LYS A 324 -7.00 20.23 15.40
N LEU A 325 -7.03 19.29 14.45
CA LEU A 325 -7.81 18.06 14.57
C LEU A 325 -7.11 17.12 15.56
N ARG A 326 -7.91 16.38 16.32
CA ARG A 326 -7.38 15.30 17.16
C ARG A 326 -7.12 14.08 16.27
N SER A 327 -5.98 13.45 16.46
CA SER A 327 -5.74 12.12 15.90
C SER A 327 -6.77 11.12 16.42
N PRO A 328 -7.17 10.12 15.64
CA PRO A 328 -8.12 9.11 16.08
C PRO A 328 -7.59 8.36 17.32
N SER A 329 -8.48 7.96 18.20
CA SER A 329 -8.12 7.17 19.40
C SER A 329 -7.66 5.76 19.00
N ASP A 330 -6.95 5.09 19.90
CA ASP A 330 -6.57 3.68 19.69
C ASP A 330 -7.81 2.77 19.58
N VAL A 331 -8.88 3.11 20.33
CA VAL A 331 -10.16 2.41 20.25
C VAL A 331 -10.80 2.55 18.86
N ASP A 332 -10.80 3.75 18.27
CA ASP A 332 -11.30 3.97 16.90
C ASP A 332 -10.43 3.24 15.87
N THR A 333 -9.12 3.22 16.11
CA THR A 333 -8.18 2.47 15.27
C THR A 333 -8.46 0.96 15.28
N LEU A 334 -8.58 0.37 16.45
CA LEU A 334 -8.89 -1.06 16.60
C LEU A 334 -10.23 -1.44 15.97
N ARG A 335 -11.25 -0.57 16.16
CA ARG A 335 -12.56 -0.73 15.52
C ARG A 335 -12.45 -0.70 14.01
N THR A 336 -11.73 0.27 13.45
CA THR A 336 -11.53 0.39 11.99
C THR A 336 -10.81 -0.83 11.43
N MET A 337 -9.77 -1.34 12.10
CA MET A 337 -9.07 -2.57 11.69
C MET A 337 -10.01 -3.78 11.67
N ALA A 338 -10.77 -3.97 12.75
CA ALA A 338 -11.71 -5.10 12.86
C ALA A 338 -12.80 -5.05 11.78
N VAL A 339 -13.43 -3.89 11.60
CA VAL A 339 -14.48 -3.71 10.59
C VAL A 339 -13.94 -3.84 9.18
N SER A 340 -12.72 -3.38 8.92
CA SER A 340 -12.06 -3.59 7.62
C SER A 340 -11.92 -5.08 7.30
N ARG A 341 -11.50 -5.94 8.26
CA ARG A 341 -11.42 -7.39 8.04
C ARG A 341 -12.80 -8.01 7.77
N LEU A 342 -13.83 -7.54 8.47
CA LEU A 342 -15.18 -8.08 8.34
C LEU A 342 -15.86 -7.67 7.02
N MET A 343 -15.61 -6.45 6.54
CA MET A 343 -16.20 -5.91 5.32
C MET A 343 -15.47 -6.31 4.04
N LEU A 344 -14.15 -6.49 4.12
CA LEU A 344 -13.31 -6.87 2.98
C LEU A 344 -13.08 -8.39 2.95
N ASP A 345 -14.16 -9.14 2.77
CA ASP A 345 -14.18 -10.60 2.73
C ASP A 345 -13.34 -11.20 1.59
N ASN A 346 -13.19 -10.46 0.49
CA ASN A 346 -12.43 -10.82 -0.70
C ASN A 346 -10.98 -10.30 -0.72
N PHE A 347 -10.53 -9.55 0.31
CA PHE A 347 -9.13 -9.15 0.43
C PHE A 347 -8.34 -10.24 1.18
N PRO A 348 -7.21 -10.71 0.62
CA PRO A 348 -6.39 -11.70 1.32
C PRO A 348 -5.92 -11.18 2.68
N HIS A 349 -5.28 -10.01 2.72
CA HIS A 349 -4.62 -9.50 3.93
C HIS A 349 -5.14 -8.13 4.37
N ILE A 350 -5.19 -7.94 5.69
CA ILE A 350 -5.29 -6.62 6.33
C ILE A 350 -3.98 -6.39 7.09
N LYS A 351 -3.36 -5.23 6.85
CA LYS A 351 -2.03 -4.91 7.37
C LYS A 351 -2.10 -3.88 8.49
N ALA A 352 -1.42 -4.16 9.59
CA ALA A 352 -1.16 -3.22 10.67
C ALA A 352 0.19 -2.51 10.44
N TYR A 353 0.17 -1.35 9.79
CA TYR A 353 1.38 -0.58 9.48
C TYR A 353 1.95 0.09 10.74
N TRP A 354 2.95 -0.54 11.36
CA TRP A 354 3.47 -0.16 12.67
C TRP A 354 4.06 1.24 12.74
N VAL A 355 4.59 1.78 11.63
CA VAL A 355 5.14 3.15 11.61
C VAL A 355 4.08 4.19 12.00
N MET A 356 2.86 4.02 11.49
CA MET A 356 1.75 4.94 11.78
C MET A 356 1.05 4.66 13.09
N LEU A 357 0.92 3.38 13.42
CA LEU A 357 0.13 2.94 14.57
C LEU A 357 0.90 3.05 15.89
N GLY A 358 2.24 3.01 15.81
CA GLY A 358 3.07 2.66 16.94
C GLY A 358 3.16 1.15 17.11
N VAL A 359 4.30 0.67 17.58
CA VAL A 359 4.63 -0.76 17.65
C VAL A 359 3.64 -1.54 18.53
N GLN A 360 3.22 -0.98 19.67
CA GLN A 360 2.31 -1.63 20.61
C GLN A 360 0.89 -1.78 20.03
N LEU A 361 0.37 -0.72 19.41
CA LEU A 361 -0.96 -0.76 18.82
C LEU A 361 -1.00 -1.68 17.59
N ALA A 362 0.06 -1.67 16.76
CA ALA A 362 0.17 -2.59 15.64
C ALA A 362 0.19 -4.05 16.09
N GLN A 363 0.90 -4.36 17.19
CA GLN A 363 0.86 -5.69 17.80
C GLN A 363 -0.56 -6.08 18.25
N LEU A 364 -1.29 -5.17 18.89
CA LEU A 364 -2.67 -5.42 19.32
C LEU A 364 -3.61 -5.65 18.13
N CYS A 365 -3.41 -4.97 17.01
CA CYS A 365 -4.19 -5.15 15.78
C CYS A 365 -4.13 -6.60 15.23
N LEU A 366 -3.10 -7.38 15.57
CA LEU A 366 -3.00 -8.80 15.20
C LEU A 366 -4.11 -9.67 15.84
N SER A 367 -4.76 -9.17 16.89
CA SER A 367 -5.95 -9.77 17.51
C SER A 367 -7.25 -9.09 17.06
N PHE A 368 -7.18 -8.13 16.13
CA PHE A 368 -8.30 -7.37 15.59
C PHE A 368 -8.44 -7.53 14.06
N GLY A 369 -8.07 -8.70 13.54
CA GLY A 369 -8.28 -9.06 12.13
C GLY A 369 -7.08 -8.85 11.21
N CYS A 370 -5.97 -8.24 11.68
CA CYS A 370 -4.77 -8.07 10.87
C CYS A 370 -3.95 -9.36 10.78
N SER A 371 -3.49 -9.68 9.57
CA SER A 371 -2.65 -10.85 9.27
C SER A 371 -1.21 -10.50 8.91
N ASP A 372 -0.90 -9.21 8.79
CA ASP A 372 0.41 -8.69 8.37
C ASP A 372 0.77 -7.45 9.20
N ILE A 373 2.02 -7.33 9.61
CA ILE A 373 2.51 -6.20 10.43
C ILE A 373 3.43 -5.24 9.65
N ASP A 374 3.55 -5.44 8.34
CA ASP A 374 4.53 -4.80 7.47
C ASP A 374 5.95 -5.37 7.67
N GLY A 375 6.97 -4.60 7.40
CA GLY A 375 8.34 -5.05 7.39
C GLY A 375 9.28 -4.21 8.25
N THR A 376 10.56 -4.30 7.89
CA THR A 376 11.61 -3.52 8.54
C THR A 376 11.47 -2.02 8.35
N VAL A 377 10.85 -1.59 7.26
CA VAL A 377 10.52 -0.20 6.91
C VAL A 377 11.72 0.74 7.09
N ARG A 378 12.81 0.43 6.39
CA ARG A 378 14.00 1.28 6.42
C ARG A 378 13.78 2.56 5.63
N GLU A 379 14.24 3.69 6.17
CA GLU A 379 14.26 5.02 5.54
C GLU A 379 12.88 5.59 5.16
N GLU A 380 11.83 5.19 5.84
CA GLU A 380 10.51 5.79 5.68
C GLU A 380 10.53 7.26 6.17
N ARG A 381 10.12 8.19 5.32
CA ARG A 381 10.15 9.63 5.61
C ARG A 381 8.77 10.27 5.74
N ILE A 382 7.77 9.73 5.03
CA ILE A 382 6.46 10.39 4.89
C ILE A 382 5.76 10.51 6.24
N TYR A 383 5.71 9.43 7.00
CA TYR A 383 5.05 9.42 8.31
C TYR A 383 5.90 9.98 9.44
N HIS A 384 7.22 9.82 9.37
CA HIS A 384 8.13 10.45 10.33
C HIS A 384 8.07 11.98 10.23
N MET A 385 7.93 12.54 9.03
CA MET A 385 7.68 13.99 8.84
C MET A 385 6.28 14.41 9.30
N ALA A 386 5.31 13.51 9.36
CA ALA A 386 3.99 13.76 9.95
C ALA A 386 3.94 13.57 11.47
N GLY A 387 5.10 13.40 12.13
CA GLY A 387 5.22 13.31 13.59
C GLY A 387 5.15 11.90 14.14
N ALA A 388 5.30 10.86 13.35
CA ALA A 388 5.41 9.49 13.86
C ALA A 388 6.66 9.37 14.76
N LYS A 389 6.46 8.91 16.00
CA LYS A 389 7.52 8.75 17.02
C LYS A 389 8.06 7.32 17.10
N THR A 390 7.84 6.53 16.07
CA THR A 390 8.32 5.17 15.95
C THR A 390 9.81 5.13 15.57
N PRO A 391 10.51 4.02 15.82
CA PRO A 391 11.87 3.84 15.30
C PRO A 391 11.92 4.03 13.78
N GLN A 392 13.08 4.45 13.25
CA GLN A 392 13.30 4.58 11.80
C GLN A 392 13.31 3.24 11.08
N GLN A 393 13.46 2.14 11.81
CA GLN A 393 13.35 0.77 11.33
C GLN A 393 13.11 -0.18 12.51
N LEU A 394 12.53 -1.35 12.22
CA LEU A 394 12.60 -2.52 13.10
C LEU A 394 13.49 -3.58 12.44
N THR A 395 14.27 -4.27 13.25
CA THR A 395 15.04 -5.43 12.79
C THR A 395 14.13 -6.65 12.62
N ARG A 396 14.58 -7.64 11.85
CA ARG A 396 13.89 -8.93 11.73
C ARG A 396 13.63 -9.57 13.10
N SER A 397 14.61 -9.56 13.99
CA SER A 397 14.49 -10.14 15.34
C SER A 397 13.44 -9.43 16.20
N GLU A 398 13.34 -8.11 16.11
CA GLU A 398 12.31 -7.33 16.80
C GLU A 398 10.91 -7.65 16.25
N LEU A 399 10.73 -7.75 14.93
CA LEU A 399 9.46 -8.14 14.32
C LEU A 399 9.04 -9.55 14.72
N VAL A 400 9.96 -10.53 14.68
CA VAL A 400 9.72 -11.89 15.13
C VAL A 400 9.31 -11.93 16.61
N ALA A 401 10.03 -11.21 17.48
CA ALA A 401 9.72 -11.13 18.91
C ALA A 401 8.35 -10.47 19.16
N LEU A 402 8.03 -9.41 18.40
CA LEU A 402 6.76 -8.71 18.47
C LEU A 402 5.58 -9.63 18.12
N ILE A 403 5.69 -10.37 17.02
CA ILE A 403 4.65 -11.32 16.56
C ILE A 403 4.49 -12.47 17.57
N ARG A 404 5.59 -13.04 18.05
CA ARG A 404 5.56 -14.13 19.05
C ARG A 404 4.91 -13.68 20.37
N ARG A 405 5.19 -12.46 20.84
CA ARG A 405 4.57 -11.89 22.04
C ARG A 405 3.06 -11.65 21.87
N ALA A 406 2.57 -11.52 20.65
CA ALA A 406 1.13 -11.50 20.35
C ALA A 406 0.49 -12.90 20.32
N GLY A 407 1.25 -13.97 20.63
CA GLY A 407 0.79 -15.36 20.53
C GLY A 407 0.67 -15.85 19.09
N ARG A 408 1.40 -15.25 18.15
CA ARG A 408 1.33 -15.56 16.72
C ARG A 408 2.63 -16.18 16.20
N ILE A 409 2.52 -16.87 15.06
CA ILE A 409 3.64 -17.52 14.38
C ILE A 409 4.17 -16.55 13.32
N PRO A 410 5.42 -16.03 13.46
CA PRO A 410 5.99 -15.13 12.46
C PRO A 410 6.37 -15.91 11.20
N VAL A 411 5.91 -15.42 10.04
CA VAL A 411 6.29 -15.95 8.73
C VAL A 411 6.82 -14.80 7.89
N GLU A 412 8.08 -14.91 7.49
CA GLU A 412 8.69 -13.95 6.58
C GLU A 412 8.24 -14.23 5.15
N ARG A 413 7.80 -13.19 4.45
CA ARG A 413 7.27 -13.26 3.09
C ARG A 413 8.00 -12.34 2.13
N ASP A 414 7.88 -12.63 0.84
CA ASP A 414 8.13 -11.65 -0.22
C ASP A 414 6.93 -10.69 -0.40
N THR A 415 7.00 -9.83 -1.41
CA THR A 415 5.93 -8.87 -1.72
C THR A 415 4.64 -9.54 -2.19
N LEU A 416 4.73 -10.70 -2.82
CA LEU A 416 3.58 -11.45 -3.35
C LEU A 416 3.01 -12.47 -2.35
N TYR A 417 3.44 -12.40 -1.09
CA TYR A 417 3.04 -13.29 0.01
C TYR A 417 3.51 -14.75 -0.15
N SER A 418 4.51 -15.00 -0.99
CA SER A 418 5.24 -16.26 -0.95
C SER A 418 6.16 -16.28 0.27
N ILE A 419 6.37 -17.46 0.86
CA ILE A 419 7.28 -17.61 1.99
C ILE A 419 8.69 -17.31 1.49
N ALA A 420 9.34 -16.32 2.08
CA ALA A 420 10.72 -15.99 1.76
C ALA A 420 11.62 -17.07 2.36
N ALA A 421 12.30 -17.84 1.50
CA ALA A 421 13.35 -18.74 1.96
C ALA A 421 14.55 -17.88 2.41
N GLU A 422 15.05 -18.08 3.62
CA GLU A 422 16.40 -17.61 3.97
C GLU A 422 17.40 -18.43 3.15
N ALA A 423 18.27 -17.74 2.39
CA ALA A 423 19.40 -18.36 1.74
C ALA A 423 20.46 -18.76 2.79
#